data_c06f4e1068daa0fb818595f7b3df2786
#
_entry.id   c06f4e1068daa0fb818595f7b3df2786
#
_cell.length_a   1.000
_cell.length_b   1.000
_cell.length_c   1.000
_cell.angle_alpha   90.00
_cell.angle_beta   90.00
_cell.angle_gamma   90.00
#
_symmetry.space_group_name_H-M   'P 1'
#
loop_
_entity.id
_entity.type
_entity.pdbx_description
1 polymer ?
#
loop_
_entity_poly.entity_id
_entity_poly.type
_entity_poly.pdbx_seq_one_letter_code
_entity_poly.pdbx_strand_id
1 'polypeptide(L)'
;MMRMSHWFPRLCLLALALTLVLSGIPALAEESEGNAPENPAVTLSANPTTGYTWAVEIADEAVISVTDEGVAPNDEALTGAGGFQRFELVGKAQGYTTVTFTYARSWETEEAPVYKLVYDLSVDEALKVTVAATTFLPGGN
;
A
#
# COMPACT_ATOMS: atom_id res chain seq x y z
N MET A 1 -64.24 -26.30 49.00
CA MET A 1 -64.45 -24.89 48.54
C MET A 1 -63.34 -24.03 49.13
N MET A 2 -62.30 -23.81 48.40
CA MET A 2 -61.20 -22.96 48.84
C MET A 2 -61.00 -21.88 47.79
N ARG A 3 -61.26 -20.65 48.19
CA ARG A 3 -60.93 -19.47 47.39
C ARG A 3 -59.50 -19.10 47.62
N MET A 4 -58.70 -19.29 46.63
CA MET A 4 -57.34 -18.74 46.63
C MET A 4 -57.38 -17.30 46.11
N SER A 5 -57.08 -16.40 47.03
CA SER A 5 -56.93 -15.00 46.74
C SER A 5 -55.56 -14.75 46.11
N HIS A 6 -55.56 -14.22 44.94
CA HIS A 6 -54.38 -13.78 44.25
C HIS A 6 -53.86 -12.48 44.85
N TRP A 7 -52.85 -12.56 45.64
CA TRP A 7 -52.08 -11.37 46.02
C TRP A 7 -50.76 -11.37 45.30
N PHE A 8 -50.71 -10.70 44.22
CA PHE A 8 -49.44 -10.35 43.58
C PHE A 8 -48.92 -9.06 44.24
N PRO A 9 -47.73 -9.08 44.82
CA PRO A 9 -47.14 -7.86 45.31
C PRO A 9 -46.58 -7.04 44.13
N ARG A 10 -47.13 -5.86 44.01
CA ARG A 10 -46.72 -4.80 43.07
C ARG A 10 -45.36 -4.18 43.42
N LEU A 11 -44.35 -4.99 43.65
CA LEU A 11 -43.04 -4.47 44.10
C LEU A 11 -41.89 -4.77 43.17
N CYS A 12 -42.13 -5.13 41.92
CA CYS A 12 -41.08 -5.38 40.94
C CYS A 12 -40.95 -4.34 39.84
N LEU A 13 -41.62 -3.17 39.97
CA LEU A 13 -41.60 -2.16 38.91
C LEU A 13 -40.72 -0.93 39.20
N LEU A 14 -39.98 -0.94 40.31
CA LEU A 14 -39.13 0.18 40.67
C LEU A 14 -37.61 -0.13 40.63
N ALA A 15 -37.24 -1.37 40.31
CA ALA A 15 -35.82 -1.74 40.19
C ALA A 15 -35.27 -1.70 38.76
N LEU A 16 -36.11 -1.46 37.77
CA LEU A 16 -35.72 -1.49 36.36
C LEU A 16 -35.39 -0.13 35.75
N ALA A 17 -35.51 0.93 36.53
CA ALA A 17 -35.29 2.28 36.01
C ALA A 17 -33.87 2.86 36.33
N LEU A 18 -33.05 2.13 37.10
CA LEU A 18 -31.75 2.67 37.53
C LEU A 18 -30.55 2.02 36.84
N THR A 19 -30.75 1.07 35.97
CA THR A 19 -29.65 0.42 35.26
C THR A 19 -29.44 0.91 33.84
N LEU A 20 -30.25 1.87 33.40
CA LEU A 20 -30.17 2.36 32.00
C LEU A 20 -29.37 3.64 31.81
N VAL A 21 -28.73 4.15 32.85
CA VAL A 21 -28.00 5.42 32.75
C VAL A 21 -26.50 5.25 32.66
N LEU A 22 -25.99 4.01 32.76
CA LEU A 22 -24.54 3.79 32.72
C LEU A 22 -24.04 3.11 31.44
N SER A 23 -24.88 2.90 30.45
CA SER A 23 -24.48 2.33 29.17
C SER A 23 -24.53 3.34 28.02
N GLY A 24 -24.38 4.59 28.34
CA GLY A 24 -24.38 5.68 27.38
C GLY A 24 -23.04 6.36 27.26
N ILE A 25 -21.95 5.63 27.35
CA ILE A 25 -20.72 6.06 26.71
C ILE A 25 -20.71 5.30 25.40
N PRO A 26 -20.96 5.96 24.25
CA PRO A 26 -20.42 5.40 23.05
C PRO A 26 -18.94 5.32 23.32
N ALA A 27 -18.40 4.12 23.48
CA ALA A 27 -17.04 3.92 23.10
C ALA A 27 -16.96 4.53 21.71
N LEU A 28 -16.27 5.64 21.58
CA LEU A 28 -15.67 6.01 20.34
C LEU A 28 -14.80 4.82 20.01
N ALA A 29 -15.41 3.82 19.35
CA ALA A 29 -14.68 3.08 18.39
C ALA A 29 -14.18 4.15 17.46
N GLU A 30 -12.96 4.59 17.63
CA GLU A 30 -12.17 5.04 16.53
C GLU A 30 -12.27 3.88 15.57
N GLU A 31 -13.22 3.99 14.64
CA GLU A 31 -13.06 3.34 13.38
C GLU A 31 -11.73 3.90 12.90
N SER A 32 -10.66 3.21 13.24
CA SER A 32 -9.50 3.16 12.42
C SER A 32 -10.10 2.81 11.07
N GLU A 33 -10.36 3.83 10.27
CA GLU A 33 -10.58 3.66 8.86
C GLU A 33 -9.42 2.78 8.48
N GLY A 34 -9.72 1.51 8.24
CA GLY A 34 -8.76 0.56 7.75
C GLY A 34 -8.31 1.13 6.44
N ASN A 35 -7.26 1.93 6.51
CA ASN A 35 -6.53 2.36 5.35
C ASN A 35 -6.23 1.06 4.64
N ALA A 36 -6.86 0.83 3.50
CA ALA A 36 -6.52 -0.30 2.65
C ALA A 36 -5.00 -0.30 2.60
N PRO A 37 -4.32 -1.45 2.76
CA PRO A 37 -2.88 -1.48 2.83
C PRO A 37 -2.34 -0.68 1.66
N GLU A 38 -1.75 0.48 1.97
CA GLU A 38 -1.21 1.36 0.95
C GLU A 38 -0.09 0.58 0.27
N ASN A 39 -0.27 0.31 -1.00
CA ASN A 39 0.73 -0.42 -1.78
C ASN A 39 2.03 0.38 -1.75
N PRO A 40 3.17 -0.22 -1.44
CA PRO A 40 4.43 0.50 -1.46
C PRO A 40 4.71 1.00 -2.87
N ALA A 41 5.26 2.20 -2.95
CA ALA A 41 5.66 2.81 -4.20
C ALA A 41 7.17 3.06 -4.24
N VAL A 42 7.75 2.83 -5.41
CA VAL A 42 9.14 3.19 -5.73
C VAL A 42 9.10 4.50 -6.51
N THR A 43 9.79 5.51 -6.01
CA THR A 43 9.90 6.82 -6.67
C THR A 43 11.34 7.02 -7.12
N LEU A 44 11.53 7.20 -8.42
CA LEU A 44 12.84 7.29 -9.06
C LEU A 44 12.97 8.63 -9.78
N SER A 45 14.15 9.24 -9.67
CA SER A 45 14.46 10.46 -10.42
C SER A 45 14.44 10.18 -11.92
N ALA A 46 13.74 11.00 -12.68
CA ALA A 46 13.62 10.85 -14.13
C ALA A 46 13.78 12.18 -14.82
N ASN A 47 14.42 12.17 -15.98
CA ASN A 47 14.51 13.35 -16.84
C ASN A 47 14.17 12.96 -18.30
N PRO A 48 12.89 12.99 -18.67
CA PRO A 48 12.45 12.59 -20.00
C PRO A 48 13.06 13.42 -21.13
N THR A 49 13.51 14.66 -20.85
CA THR A 49 14.10 15.55 -21.87
C THR A 49 15.45 15.05 -22.35
N THR A 50 16.10 14.17 -21.60
CA THR A 50 17.39 13.53 -21.97
C THR A 50 17.21 12.27 -22.81
N GLY A 51 15.96 11.80 -22.96
CA GLY A 51 15.62 10.55 -23.62
C GLY A 51 15.85 9.30 -22.79
N TYR A 52 16.34 9.44 -21.56
CA TYR A 52 16.42 8.31 -20.63
C TYR A 52 15.09 8.03 -19.97
N THR A 53 14.76 6.75 -19.88
CA THR A 53 13.53 6.26 -19.26
C THR A 53 13.83 5.05 -18.37
N TRP A 54 12.91 4.81 -17.42
CA TRP A 54 12.96 3.61 -16.61
C TRP A 54 12.18 2.48 -17.31
N ALA A 55 12.85 1.35 -17.49
CA ALA A 55 12.21 0.10 -17.87
C ALA A 55 12.09 -0.79 -16.63
N VAL A 56 10.99 -1.53 -16.53
CA VAL A 56 10.68 -2.43 -15.42
C VAL A 56 10.67 -3.85 -15.91
N GLU A 57 11.38 -4.73 -15.20
CA GLU A 57 11.38 -6.17 -15.42
C GLU A 57 10.99 -6.87 -14.12
N ILE A 58 10.00 -7.75 -14.18
CA ILE A 58 9.48 -8.50 -13.04
C ILE A 58 9.86 -9.97 -13.24
N ALA A 59 10.54 -10.55 -12.26
CA ALA A 59 10.98 -11.95 -12.34
C ALA A 59 9.80 -12.93 -12.26
N ASP A 60 8.78 -12.63 -11.44
CA ASP A 60 7.56 -13.42 -11.34
C ASP A 60 6.31 -12.52 -11.28
N GLU A 61 5.66 -12.38 -12.43
CA GLU A 61 4.45 -11.58 -12.57
C GLU A 61 3.21 -12.23 -11.93
N ALA A 62 3.29 -13.48 -11.49
CA ALA A 62 2.22 -14.11 -10.74
C ALA A 62 2.17 -13.63 -9.28
N VAL A 63 3.32 -13.21 -8.73
CA VAL A 63 3.47 -12.74 -7.35
C VAL A 63 3.15 -11.26 -7.19
N ILE A 64 3.56 -10.44 -8.18
CA ILE A 64 3.43 -8.98 -8.13
C ILE A 64 3.13 -8.39 -9.49
N SER A 65 2.50 -7.22 -9.49
CA SER A 65 2.45 -6.32 -10.64
C SER A 65 3.02 -4.96 -10.28
N VAL A 66 3.53 -4.25 -11.28
CA VAL A 66 4.06 -2.89 -11.13
C VAL A 66 3.26 -1.98 -12.06
N THR A 67 2.72 -0.91 -11.48
CA THR A 67 1.99 0.12 -12.24
C THR A 67 2.88 1.36 -12.36
N ASP A 68 3.15 1.79 -13.57
CA ASP A 68 3.85 3.05 -13.84
C ASP A 68 2.84 4.19 -13.81
N GLU A 69 2.99 5.09 -12.84
CA GLU A 69 2.13 6.28 -12.68
C GLU A 69 2.62 7.47 -13.51
N GLY A 70 3.71 7.29 -14.25
CA GLY A 70 4.31 8.33 -15.07
C GLY A 70 5.24 9.25 -14.29
N VAL A 71 5.66 10.32 -14.96
CA VAL A 71 6.61 11.30 -14.41
C VAL A 71 5.85 12.51 -13.89
N ALA A 72 5.98 12.81 -12.61
CA ALA A 72 5.56 14.06 -12.02
C ALA A 72 6.69 15.09 -12.13
N PRO A 73 6.43 16.32 -12.57
CA PRO A 73 7.44 17.38 -12.60
C PRO A 73 7.88 17.70 -11.16
N ASN A 74 9.13 18.10 -11.02
CA ASN A 74 9.60 18.69 -9.77
C ASN A 74 8.86 20.03 -9.56
N ASP A 75 8.56 20.43 -8.33
CA ASP A 75 7.79 21.64 -7.99
C ASP A 75 8.43 22.93 -8.50
N GLU A 76 9.69 22.89 -8.87
CA GLU A 76 10.36 23.97 -9.56
C GLU A 76 10.14 23.82 -11.07
N ALA A 77 9.14 24.51 -11.59
CA ALA A 77 8.75 24.52 -13.00
C ALA A 77 9.78 25.22 -13.90
N LEU A 78 11.02 24.75 -13.88
CA LEU A 78 12.06 25.15 -14.83
C LEU A 78 11.98 24.24 -16.05
N THR A 79 11.89 24.86 -17.23
CA THR A 79 11.93 24.13 -18.50
C THR A 79 13.20 23.28 -18.57
N GLY A 80 13.05 21.95 -18.69
CA GLY A 80 14.16 21.00 -18.68
C GLY A 80 14.56 20.47 -17.31
N ALA A 81 13.86 20.88 -16.25
CA ALA A 81 14.01 20.25 -14.95
C ALA A 81 13.55 18.77 -15.02
N GLY A 82 14.28 17.89 -14.37
CA GLY A 82 13.85 16.51 -14.18
C GLY A 82 12.61 16.44 -13.28
N GLY A 83 12.08 15.25 -13.15
CA GLY A 83 10.97 14.95 -12.27
C GLY A 83 11.20 13.63 -11.55
N PHE A 84 10.13 13.10 -11.00
CA PHE A 84 10.12 11.80 -10.34
C PHE A 84 9.11 10.90 -11.03
N GLN A 85 9.54 9.71 -11.41
CA GLN A 85 8.65 8.66 -11.91
C GLN A 85 8.29 7.75 -10.75
N ARG A 86 7.00 7.49 -10.59
CA ARG A 86 6.45 6.69 -9.51
C ARG A 86 5.94 5.36 -10.04
N PHE A 87 6.28 4.30 -9.34
CA PHE A 87 5.85 2.94 -9.63
C PHE A 87 5.17 2.35 -8.41
N GLU A 88 3.91 1.99 -8.53
CA GLU A 88 3.18 1.30 -7.48
C GLU A 88 3.41 -0.21 -7.57
N LEU A 89 3.71 -0.85 -6.43
CA LEU A 89 3.94 -2.28 -6.32
C LEU A 89 2.70 -2.95 -5.74
N VAL A 90 2.02 -3.76 -6.54
CA VAL A 90 0.76 -4.42 -6.15
C VAL A 90 0.96 -5.92 -5.99
N GLY A 91 0.79 -6.44 -4.76
CA GLY A 91 0.86 -7.86 -4.49
C GLY A 91 -0.31 -8.61 -5.11
N LYS A 92 -0.04 -9.74 -5.78
CA LYS A 92 -1.03 -10.60 -6.45
C LYS A 92 -1.17 -11.96 -5.77
N ALA A 93 -0.07 -12.51 -5.30
CA ALA A 93 -0.03 -13.79 -4.59
C ALA A 93 1.12 -13.79 -3.58
N GLN A 94 0.95 -14.56 -2.51
CA GLN A 94 2.02 -14.79 -1.54
C GLN A 94 3.25 -15.40 -2.22
N GLY A 95 4.42 -14.85 -1.95
CA GLY A 95 5.68 -15.33 -2.50
C GLY A 95 6.81 -14.33 -2.42
N TYR A 96 7.89 -14.67 -3.11
CA TYR A 96 9.08 -13.84 -3.26
C TYR A 96 9.32 -13.58 -4.74
N THR A 97 9.73 -12.37 -5.07
CA THR A 97 10.07 -12.01 -6.44
C THR A 97 11.09 -10.87 -6.45
N THR A 98 11.64 -10.63 -7.61
CA THR A 98 12.58 -9.53 -7.84
C THR A 98 12.02 -8.61 -8.92
N VAL A 99 12.09 -7.31 -8.68
CA VAL A 99 11.76 -6.27 -9.68
C VAL A 99 13.02 -5.49 -9.98
N THR A 100 13.37 -5.39 -11.26
CA THR A 100 14.52 -4.66 -11.73
C THR A 100 14.09 -3.42 -12.50
N PHE A 101 14.53 -2.26 -12.06
CA PHE A 101 14.37 -0.98 -12.75
C PHE A 101 15.68 -0.67 -13.47
N THR A 102 15.60 -0.47 -14.79
CA THR A 102 16.74 -0.19 -15.65
C THR A 102 16.62 1.21 -16.23
N TYR A 103 17.60 2.06 -16.00
CA TYR A 103 17.65 3.42 -16.55
C TYR A 103 18.50 3.45 -17.81
N ALA A 104 17.87 3.63 -18.94
CA ALA A 104 18.49 3.58 -20.25
C ALA A 104 17.72 4.41 -21.30
N ARG A 105 18.33 4.64 -22.44
CA ARG A 105 17.64 5.12 -23.63
C ARG A 105 17.07 3.94 -24.40
N SER A 106 15.79 3.98 -24.71
CA SER A 106 15.07 2.84 -25.33
C SER A 106 15.57 2.50 -26.73
N TRP A 107 16.23 3.42 -27.42
CA TRP A 107 16.77 3.22 -28.77
C TRP A 107 18.24 2.80 -28.81
N GLU A 108 18.96 2.86 -27.67
CA GLU A 108 20.35 2.47 -27.53
C GLU A 108 20.42 1.04 -26.99
N THR A 109 20.04 0.05 -27.81
CA THR A 109 19.95 -1.36 -27.38
C THR A 109 21.32 -2.03 -27.23
N GLU A 110 22.38 -1.49 -27.82
CA GLU A 110 23.73 -2.03 -27.76
C GLU A 110 24.56 -1.40 -26.63
N GLU A 111 24.11 -0.29 -26.04
CA GLU A 111 24.79 0.35 -24.94
C GLU A 111 24.34 -0.21 -23.59
N ALA A 112 25.28 -0.33 -22.66
CA ALA A 112 24.95 -0.73 -21.30
C ALA A 112 24.04 0.34 -20.65
N PRO A 113 23.06 -0.06 -19.84
CA PRO A 113 22.24 0.90 -19.10
C PRO A 113 23.12 1.74 -18.19
N VAL A 114 22.67 2.97 -17.88
CA VAL A 114 23.39 3.86 -16.97
C VAL A 114 23.50 3.22 -15.58
N TYR A 115 22.41 2.63 -15.11
CA TYR A 115 22.36 1.83 -13.88
C TYR A 115 21.09 1.02 -13.78
N LYS A 116 21.10 0.05 -12.88
CA LYS A 116 19.97 -0.77 -12.51
C LYS A 116 19.74 -0.73 -11.01
N LEU A 117 18.47 -0.76 -10.63
CA LEU A 117 18.04 -0.96 -9.25
C LEU A 117 17.28 -2.27 -9.18
N VAL A 118 17.72 -3.14 -8.31
CA VAL A 118 17.10 -4.46 -8.10
C VAL A 118 16.45 -4.47 -6.72
N TYR A 119 15.17 -4.72 -6.67
CA TYR A 119 14.38 -4.83 -5.46
C TYR A 119 14.00 -6.29 -5.23
N ASP A 120 14.45 -6.86 -4.13
CA ASP A 120 13.99 -8.14 -3.65
C ASP A 120 12.75 -7.93 -2.79
N LEU A 121 11.64 -8.54 -3.18
CA LEU A 121 10.33 -8.30 -2.61
C LEU A 121 9.74 -9.58 -2.03
N SER A 122 9.00 -9.42 -0.94
CA SER A 122 8.14 -10.46 -0.39
C SER A 122 6.69 -9.97 -0.37
N VAL A 123 5.78 -10.85 -0.69
CA VAL A 123 4.34 -10.64 -0.59
C VAL A 123 3.77 -11.63 0.40
N ASP A 124 3.06 -11.15 1.41
CA ASP A 124 2.45 -11.99 2.45
C ASP A 124 1.04 -12.48 2.06
N GLU A 125 0.40 -13.26 2.95
CA GLU A 125 -0.95 -13.78 2.73
C GLU A 125 -2.02 -12.69 2.61
N ALA A 126 -1.76 -11.50 3.17
CA ALA A 126 -2.64 -10.33 3.06
C ALA A 126 -2.34 -9.49 1.80
N LEU A 127 -1.47 -10.00 0.90
CA LEU A 127 -1.00 -9.32 -0.31
C LEU A 127 -0.19 -8.05 -0.03
N LYS A 128 0.30 -7.89 1.19
CA LYS A 128 1.16 -6.78 1.55
C LYS A 128 2.56 -7.01 1.00
N VAL A 129 3.04 -6.05 0.22
CA VAL A 129 4.38 -6.06 -0.35
C VAL A 129 5.38 -5.47 0.65
N THR A 130 6.50 -6.15 0.83
CA THR A 130 7.62 -5.68 1.67
C THR A 130 8.91 -5.74 0.86
N VAL A 131 9.68 -4.67 0.89
CA VAL A 131 11.02 -4.63 0.29
C VAL A 131 12.00 -5.30 1.26
N ALA A 132 12.56 -6.44 0.87
CA ALA A 132 13.53 -7.19 1.66
C ALA A 132 14.95 -6.66 1.46
N ALA A 133 15.32 -6.31 0.23
CA ALA A 133 16.61 -5.73 -0.10
C ALA A 133 16.50 -4.83 -1.34
N THR A 134 17.46 -3.91 -1.46
CA THR A 134 17.64 -3.09 -2.66
C THR A 134 19.12 -3.12 -3.04
N THR A 135 19.40 -3.47 -4.29
CA THR A 135 20.74 -3.52 -4.84
C THR A 135 20.89 -2.52 -5.98
N PHE A 136 21.89 -1.68 -5.89
CA PHE A 136 22.27 -0.76 -6.95
C PHE A 136 23.38 -1.40 -7.79
N LEU A 137 23.16 -1.47 -9.10
CA LEU A 137 24.14 -1.95 -10.07
C LEU A 137 24.52 -0.79 -10.99
N PRO A 138 25.75 -0.27 -10.90
CA PRO A 138 26.22 0.74 -11.85
C PRO A 138 26.28 0.13 -13.25
N GLY A 139 26.04 0.94 -14.27
CA GLY A 139 26.22 0.54 -15.65
C GLY A 139 27.67 0.16 -15.90
N GLY A 140 27.87 -0.92 -16.61
CA GLY A 140 29.21 -1.29 -17.08
C GLY A 140 29.65 -0.36 -18.20
N ASN A 141 30.89 0.13 -18.11
CA ASN A 141 31.62 0.67 -19.24
C ASN A 141 32.10 -0.48 -20.13
#